data_14002f103ef85b79fc5d6a750102221a
#
_entry.id   14002f103ef85b79fc5d6a750102221a
#
_cell.length_a   1.000
_cell.length_b   1.000
_cell.length_c   1.000
_cell.angle_alpha   90.00
_cell.angle_beta   90.00
_cell.angle_gamma   90.00
#
_symmetry.space_group_name_H-M   'P 1'
#
loop_
_entity.id
_entity.type
_entity.pdbx_description
1 polymer ?
#
loop_
_entity_poly.entity_id
_entity_poly.type
_entity_poly.pdbx_seq_one_letter_code
_entity_poly.pdbx_strand_id
1 'polypeptide(L)'
;MLEGVRALAPRLRAASPWIETHGRLPDDLFGALAELGVFKAHLPSSLGGHGFGLCQMAPVIEEIARADGSAGWLAYVGSEALRQTALLDGAVARQITLSPRAFIAGMFTPGASRAVAVPGGYRVTGRWHTCSGSLHADWIIGGTAVYDGDQPRVHADGTPVRRLNFIPASAVTVLDTWHVGGLKGTNSNDLEVSDVFVPESFGAYDVEPPDLGLHLMVPLGIARAAMDEFVKLAAVRGPSKLGGALHRDLPEVQRAVAAAEASLRAARGYALSGLAEVDARALHGRPTSHEQHNAFMLAAWFAAQTSVDVVDTLHRLAGTAGIFTSSHLLRCFEDVHVAVAHVSLQPINLEPAGRRLLSG
;
A
#
# COMPACT_ATOMS: atom_id res chain seq x y z
N MET A 1 0.72 4.22 18.95
CA MET A 1 0.35 4.39 17.54
C MET A 1 -1.09 3.96 17.27
N LEU A 2 -1.47 2.69 17.41
CA LEU A 2 -2.83 2.20 17.07
C LEU A 2 -3.96 2.99 17.77
N GLU A 3 -3.83 3.29 19.05
CA GLU A 3 -4.83 4.11 19.77
C GLU A 3 -4.93 5.54 19.21
N GLY A 4 -3.81 6.15 18.85
CA GLY A 4 -3.80 7.46 18.18
C GLY A 4 -4.49 7.42 16.82
N VAL A 5 -4.27 6.35 16.04
CA VAL A 5 -4.96 6.12 14.77
C VAL A 5 -6.48 5.94 14.98
N ARG A 6 -6.90 5.18 15.98
CA ARG A 6 -8.33 5.04 16.32
C ARG A 6 -8.96 6.37 16.69
N ALA A 7 -8.25 7.23 17.41
CA ALA A 7 -8.73 8.57 17.72
C ALA A 7 -8.81 9.48 16.48
N LEU A 8 -7.92 9.28 15.49
CA LEU A 8 -7.90 10.01 14.23
C LEU A 8 -8.94 9.50 13.21
N ALA A 9 -9.32 8.22 13.27
CA ALA A 9 -10.19 7.55 12.32
C ALA A 9 -11.51 8.29 11.99
N PRO A 10 -12.23 8.88 12.96
CA PRO A 10 -13.43 9.66 12.64
C PRO A 10 -13.16 10.88 11.74
N ARG A 11 -12.02 11.55 11.92
CA ARG A 11 -11.62 12.70 11.10
C ARG A 11 -11.24 12.25 9.68
N LEU A 12 -10.49 11.14 9.52
CA LEU A 12 -10.17 10.55 8.22
C LEU A 12 -11.46 10.20 7.46
N ARG A 13 -12.39 9.52 8.11
CA ARG A 13 -13.69 9.17 7.52
C ARG A 13 -14.50 10.40 7.10
N ALA A 14 -14.54 11.43 7.92
CA ALA A 14 -15.25 12.68 7.60
C ALA A 14 -14.63 13.44 6.42
N ALA A 15 -13.31 13.30 6.23
CA ALA A 15 -12.57 13.92 5.13
C ALA A 15 -12.71 13.18 3.79
N SER A 16 -13.22 11.95 3.78
CA SER A 16 -13.31 11.13 2.58
C SER A 16 -13.97 11.80 1.36
N PRO A 17 -15.08 12.59 1.47
CA PRO A 17 -15.63 13.31 0.32
C PRO A 17 -14.67 14.37 -0.24
N TRP A 18 -13.91 15.01 0.62
CA TRP A 18 -12.88 15.97 0.22
C TRP A 18 -11.74 15.26 -0.52
N ILE A 19 -11.27 14.11 0.02
CA ILE A 19 -10.23 13.26 -0.57
C ILE A 19 -10.63 12.83 -1.98
N GLU A 20 -11.86 12.37 -2.16
CA GLU A 20 -12.42 11.99 -3.46
C GLU A 20 -12.39 13.12 -4.49
N THR A 21 -12.68 14.34 -4.05
CA THR A 21 -12.75 15.51 -4.93
C THR A 21 -11.38 16.05 -5.29
N HIS A 22 -10.42 15.99 -4.35
CA HIS A 22 -9.09 16.62 -4.51
C HIS A 22 -7.98 15.63 -4.86
N GLY A 23 -8.28 14.33 -4.85
CA GLY A 23 -7.31 13.28 -5.21
C GLY A 23 -6.08 13.20 -4.30
N ARG A 24 -6.18 13.72 -3.05
CA ARG A 24 -5.08 13.70 -2.08
C ARG A 24 -5.62 13.75 -0.65
N LEU A 25 -4.81 13.39 0.34
CA LEU A 25 -5.18 13.63 1.73
C LEU A 25 -5.05 15.13 2.07
N PRO A 26 -5.92 15.67 2.96
CA PRO A 26 -5.69 16.98 3.58
C PRO A 26 -4.35 17.03 4.31
N ASP A 27 -3.64 18.15 4.22
CA ASP A 27 -2.29 18.28 4.80
C ASP A 27 -2.26 18.12 6.32
N ASP A 28 -3.33 18.51 7.02
CA ASP A 28 -3.48 18.33 8.46
C ASP A 28 -3.66 16.86 8.86
N LEU A 29 -4.39 16.07 8.06
CA LEU A 29 -4.56 14.63 8.30
C LEU A 29 -3.32 13.83 7.94
N PHE A 30 -2.65 14.19 6.83
CA PHE A 30 -1.35 13.62 6.49
C PHE A 30 -0.31 13.92 7.58
N GLY A 31 -0.26 15.16 8.06
CA GLY A 31 0.59 15.58 9.19
C GLY A 31 0.28 14.81 10.46
N ALA A 32 -0.99 14.62 10.81
CA ALA A 32 -1.39 13.86 11.98
C ALA A 32 -0.95 12.38 11.92
N LEU A 33 -1.02 11.73 10.74
CA LEU A 33 -0.46 10.38 10.55
C LEU A 33 1.07 10.37 10.73
N ALA A 34 1.76 11.38 10.21
CA ALA A 34 3.20 11.53 10.37
C ALA A 34 3.60 11.75 11.84
N GLU A 35 2.88 12.59 12.58
CA GLU A 35 3.09 12.84 14.02
C GLU A 35 2.87 11.59 14.88
N LEU A 36 1.94 10.72 14.48
CA LEU A 36 1.77 9.41 15.09
C LEU A 36 2.92 8.43 14.77
N GLY A 37 3.86 8.82 13.90
CA GLY A 37 5.00 8.02 13.48
C GLY A 37 4.68 6.92 12.48
N VAL A 38 3.50 6.95 11.83
CA VAL A 38 3.02 5.90 10.92
C VAL A 38 4.01 5.64 9.79
N PHE A 39 4.51 6.68 9.13
CA PHE A 39 5.44 6.52 8.01
C PHE A 39 6.84 6.05 8.44
N LYS A 40 7.25 6.33 9.67
CA LYS A 40 8.55 5.93 10.25
C LYS A 40 8.48 4.65 11.08
N ALA A 41 7.35 3.94 11.07
CA ALA A 41 7.11 2.81 11.97
C ALA A 41 8.20 1.73 11.86
N HIS A 42 8.63 1.40 10.65
CA HIS A 42 9.65 0.37 10.40
C HIS A 42 11.10 0.84 10.57
N LEU A 43 11.34 2.15 10.61
CA LEU A 43 12.70 2.67 10.80
C LEU A 43 13.22 2.34 12.18
N PRO A 44 14.53 2.07 12.32
CA PRO A 44 15.16 1.94 13.63
C PRO A 44 15.14 3.28 14.41
N SER A 45 15.23 3.20 15.73
CA SER A 45 15.23 4.39 16.59
C SER A 45 16.36 5.39 16.26
N SER A 46 17.50 4.89 15.76
CA SER A 46 18.63 5.71 15.29
C SER A 46 18.30 6.63 14.10
N LEU A 47 17.21 6.33 13.38
CA LEU A 47 16.65 7.15 12.30
C LEU A 47 15.31 7.78 12.67
N GLY A 48 14.95 7.82 13.95
CA GLY A 48 13.73 8.44 14.47
C GLY A 48 12.46 7.59 14.27
N GLY A 49 12.62 6.27 14.08
CA GLY A 49 11.51 5.34 13.94
C GLY A 49 11.20 4.54 15.19
N HIS A 50 10.26 3.59 15.07
CA HIS A 50 9.80 2.74 16.16
C HIS A 50 10.37 1.31 16.10
N GLY A 51 10.99 0.91 14.99
CA GLY A 51 11.50 -0.46 14.78
C GLY A 51 10.40 -1.52 14.73
N PHE A 52 9.19 -1.14 14.32
CA PHE A 52 8.07 -2.08 14.25
C PHE A 52 8.28 -3.13 13.16
N GLY A 53 7.97 -4.38 13.49
CA GLY A 53 7.78 -5.45 12.51
C GLY A 53 6.42 -5.34 11.80
N LEU A 54 6.21 -6.25 10.86
CA LEU A 54 4.97 -6.29 10.07
C LEU A 54 3.74 -6.56 10.94
N CYS A 55 3.83 -7.49 11.90
CA CYS A 55 2.72 -7.82 12.82
C CYS A 55 2.30 -6.63 13.69
N GLN A 56 3.23 -5.77 14.09
CA GLN A 56 2.92 -4.60 14.90
C GLN A 56 2.23 -3.53 14.06
N MET A 57 2.61 -3.43 12.79
CA MET A 57 2.08 -2.42 11.87
C MET A 57 0.78 -2.86 11.19
N ALA A 58 0.53 -4.17 11.01
CA ALA A 58 -0.65 -4.71 10.35
C ALA A 58 -1.98 -4.13 10.89
N PRO A 59 -2.27 -4.14 12.20
CA PRO A 59 -3.51 -3.58 12.73
C PRO A 59 -3.58 -2.04 12.59
N VAL A 60 -2.45 -1.36 12.45
CA VAL A 60 -2.38 0.09 12.21
C VAL A 60 -2.84 0.40 10.79
N ILE A 61 -2.30 -0.31 9.79
CA ILE A 61 -2.70 -0.16 8.38
C ILE A 61 -4.17 -0.53 8.19
N GLU A 62 -4.61 -1.65 8.78
CA GLU A 62 -6.01 -2.10 8.72
C GLU A 62 -6.97 -1.04 9.27
N GLU A 63 -6.67 -0.43 10.42
CA GLU A 63 -7.53 0.59 11.04
C GLU A 63 -7.55 1.90 10.22
N ILE A 64 -6.41 2.32 9.66
CA ILE A 64 -6.38 3.50 8.77
C ILE A 64 -7.20 3.21 7.51
N ALA A 65 -7.03 2.05 6.88
CA ALA A 65 -7.77 1.66 5.68
C ALA A 65 -9.28 1.49 5.94
N ARG A 66 -9.67 1.07 7.16
CA ARG A 66 -11.06 1.05 7.62
C ARG A 66 -11.67 2.44 7.73
N ALA A 67 -10.86 3.43 8.04
CA ALA A 67 -11.31 4.83 8.06
C ALA A 67 -11.38 5.42 6.65
N ASP A 68 -10.32 5.23 5.84
CA ASP A 68 -10.22 5.67 4.46
C ASP A 68 -9.20 4.80 3.71
N GLY A 69 -9.60 4.22 2.57
CA GLY A 69 -8.77 3.29 1.78
C GLY A 69 -7.49 3.94 1.25
N SER A 70 -7.59 5.19 0.78
CA SER A 70 -6.44 5.94 0.27
C SER A 70 -5.43 6.26 1.37
N ALA A 71 -5.91 6.66 2.56
CA ALA A 71 -5.05 6.89 3.72
C ALA A 71 -4.32 5.60 4.16
N GLY A 72 -5.03 4.47 4.17
CA GLY A 72 -4.45 3.16 4.46
C GLY A 72 -3.36 2.77 3.47
N TRP A 73 -3.59 3.02 2.18
CA TRP A 73 -2.61 2.77 1.13
C TRP A 73 -1.36 3.64 1.29
N LEU A 74 -1.53 4.95 1.55
CA LEU A 74 -0.40 5.84 1.80
C LEU A 74 0.39 5.46 3.06
N ALA A 75 -0.29 5.02 4.12
CA ALA A 75 0.36 4.54 5.32
C ALA A 75 1.24 3.31 5.05
N TYR A 76 0.73 2.37 4.25
CA TYR A 76 1.47 1.20 3.81
C TYR A 76 2.70 1.61 2.97
N VAL A 77 2.50 2.26 1.81
CA VAL A 77 3.60 2.54 0.88
C VAL A 77 4.64 3.48 1.48
N GLY A 78 4.23 4.49 2.26
CA GLY A 78 5.14 5.43 2.89
C GLY A 78 6.04 4.77 3.94
N SER A 79 5.50 3.88 4.78
CA SER A 79 6.28 3.16 5.78
C SER A 79 7.29 2.19 5.14
N GLU A 80 6.90 1.49 4.07
CA GLU A 80 7.78 0.58 3.32
C GLU A 80 8.86 1.33 2.53
N ALA A 81 8.52 2.46 1.90
CA ALA A 81 9.48 3.25 1.14
C ALA A 81 10.54 3.90 2.07
N LEU A 82 10.12 4.46 3.20
CA LEU A 82 11.05 5.04 4.17
C LEU A 82 11.99 4.00 4.77
N ARG A 83 11.56 2.76 4.95
CA ARG A 83 12.42 1.66 5.40
C ARG A 83 13.66 1.48 4.52
N GLN A 84 13.56 1.77 3.24
CA GLN A 84 14.67 1.62 2.29
C GLN A 84 15.84 2.58 2.57
N THR A 85 15.62 3.64 3.33
CA THR A 85 16.72 4.54 3.74
C THR A 85 17.76 3.82 4.60
N ALA A 86 17.40 2.71 5.25
CA ALA A 86 18.33 1.87 6.00
C ALA A 86 19.42 1.20 5.13
N LEU A 87 19.25 1.19 3.80
CA LEU A 87 20.26 0.72 2.84
C LEU A 87 21.37 1.74 2.60
N LEU A 88 21.20 2.99 3.02
CA LEU A 88 22.12 4.09 2.79
C LEU A 88 23.08 4.30 3.96
N ASP A 89 24.15 5.04 3.72
CA ASP A 89 24.98 5.54 4.82
C ASP A 89 24.13 6.30 5.86
N GLY A 90 24.43 6.11 7.13
CA GLY A 90 23.63 6.67 8.22
C GLY A 90 23.51 8.20 8.21
N ALA A 91 24.45 8.94 7.63
CA ALA A 91 24.36 10.39 7.49
C ALA A 91 23.35 10.76 6.41
N VAL A 92 23.38 10.08 5.27
CA VAL A 92 22.42 10.26 4.16
C VAL A 92 21.02 9.80 4.58
N ALA A 93 20.89 8.65 5.23
CA ALA A 93 19.62 8.16 5.78
C ALA A 93 18.98 9.19 6.72
N ARG A 94 19.77 9.75 7.66
CA ARG A 94 19.29 10.82 8.56
C ARG A 94 18.85 12.07 7.81
N GLN A 95 19.56 12.49 6.75
CA GLN A 95 19.17 13.64 5.95
C GLN A 95 17.77 13.43 5.34
N ILE A 96 17.47 12.25 4.83
CA ILE A 96 16.18 11.92 4.21
C ILE A 96 15.08 11.83 5.28
N THR A 97 15.39 11.25 6.44
CA THR A 97 14.40 11.00 7.50
C THR A 97 14.27 12.16 8.51
N LEU A 98 15.00 13.27 8.35
CA LEU A 98 15.06 14.38 9.32
C LEU A 98 13.69 15.03 9.54
N SER A 99 12.92 15.27 8.48
CA SER A 99 11.59 15.88 8.58
C SER A 99 10.67 14.99 9.42
N PRO A 100 9.92 15.53 10.39
CA PRO A 100 8.87 14.79 11.09
C PRO A 100 7.83 14.20 10.12
N ARG A 101 7.61 14.89 8.99
CA ARG A 101 6.65 14.50 7.95
C ARG A 101 7.30 13.75 6.78
N ALA A 102 8.56 13.28 6.94
CA ALA A 102 9.28 12.59 5.87
C ALA A 102 8.42 11.51 5.20
N PHE A 103 8.32 11.61 3.89
CA PHE A 103 7.60 10.67 3.05
C PHE A 103 8.35 10.45 1.73
N ILE A 104 8.41 9.21 1.30
CA ILE A 104 9.03 8.82 0.04
C ILE A 104 7.95 8.22 -0.87
N ALA A 105 7.82 8.76 -2.08
CA ALA A 105 7.05 8.13 -3.16
C ALA A 105 8.00 7.50 -4.19
N GLY A 106 7.49 6.68 -5.11
CA GLY A 106 8.29 6.18 -6.22
C GLY A 106 8.08 4.71 -6.54
N MET A 107 9.03 4.17 -7.30
CA MET A 107 8.97 2.83 -7.85
C MET A 107 10.34 2.14 -7.81
N PHE A 108 10.38 0.87 -7.43
CA PHE A 108 11.60 0.07 -7.35
C PHE A 108 12.05 -0.47 -8.72
N THR A 109 11.10 -0.80 -9.58
CA THR A 109 11.38 -1.40 -10.88
C THR A 109 11.92 -0.35 -11.86
N PRO A 110 12.99 -0.66 -12.60
CA PRO A 110 13.62 0.32 -13.50
C PRO A 110 12.73 0.77 -14.66
N GLY A 111 11.88 -0.12 -15.19
CA GLY A 111 11.22 0.18 -16.46
C GLY A 111 12.23 0.56 -17.54
N ALA A 112 11.99 1.68 -18.21
CA ALA A 112 12.90 2.27 -19.18
C ALA A 112 13.88 3.32 -18.59
N SER A 113 13.91 3.46 -17.24
CA SER A 113 14.72 4.47 -16.56
C SER A 113 16.19 4.04 -16.48
N ARG A 114 17.08 5.02 -16.60
CA ARG A 114 18.54 4.77 -16.64
C ARG A 114 19.30 5.72 -15.70
N ALA A 115 20.40 5.21 -15.14
CA ALA A 115 21.38 5.97 -14.39
C ALA A 115 22.74 5.85 -15.10
N VAL A 116 23.21 6.93 -15.71
CA VAL A 116 24.50 6.95 -16.42
C VAL A 116 25.59 7.42 -15.45
N ALA A 117 26.64 6.59 -15.31
CA ALA A 117 27.74 6.86 -14.40
C ALA A 117 28.51 8.14 -14.84
N VAL A 118 28.78 9.01 -13.88
CA VAL A 118 29.58 10.22 -14.03
C VAL A 118 30.47 10.41 -12.78
N PRO A 119 31.50 11.25 -12.81
CA PRO A 119 32.31 11.48 -11.62
C PRO A 119 31.46 11.87 -10.40
N GLY A 120 31.56 11.09 -9.32
CA GLY A 120 30.89 11.34 -8.04
C GLY A 120 29.43 10.88 -7.94
N GLY A 121 28.86 10.27 -9.00
CA GLY A 121 27.47 9.80 -8.98
C GLY A 121 26.92 9.41 -10.32
N TYR A 122 25.63 9.71 -10.53
CA TYR A 122 24.88 9.31 -11.72
C TYR A 122 24.05 10.46 -12.28
N ARG A 123 23.91 10.50 -13.61
CA ARG A 123 22.87 11.25 -14.30
C ARG A 123 21.66 10.35 -14.51
N VAL A 124 20.54 10.69 -13.87
CA VAL A 124 19.32 9.88 -13.88
C VAL A 124 18.30 10.51 -14.82
N THR A 125 17.78 9.67 -15.72
CA THR A 125 16.67 10.00 -16.60
C THR A 125 15.67 8.85 -16.55
N GLY A 126 14.39 9.17 -16.36
CA GLY A 126 13.37 8.13 -16.31
C GLY A 126 11.99 8.63 -15.98
N ARG A 127 11.04 7.72 -16.16
CA ARG A 127 9.65 7.89 -15.75
C ARG A 127 9.18 6.66 -14.99
N TRP A 128 8.55 6.87 -13.86
CA TRP A 128 7.98 5.84 -13.01
C TRP A 128 6.48 6.05 -12.90
N HIS A 129 5.73 4.98 -13.12
CA HIS A 129 4.27 5.01 -13.13
C HIS A 129 3.69 4.69 -11.76
N THR A 130 2.49 5.21 -11.48
CA THR A 130 1.69 4.87 -10.29
C THR A 130 2.41 5.07 -8.95
N CYS A 131 3.12 6.20 -8.80
CA CYS A 131 3.90 6.53 -7.60
C CYS A 131 3.02 7.14 -6.51
N SER A 132 2.47 6.30 -5.63
CA SER A 132 1.56 6.72 -4.57
C SER A 132 2.17 7.75 -3.63
N GLY A 133 1.41 8.79 -3.28
CA GLY A 133 1.85 9.87 -2.41
C GLY A 133 2.72 10.93 -3.09
N SER A 134 2.71 11.00 -4.42
CA SER A 134 3.56 11.90 -5.21
C SER A 134 3.48 13.37 -4.79
N LEU A 135 2.27 13.85 -4.36
CA LEU A 135 2.07 15.23 -3.91
C LEU A 135 2.41 15.47 -2.43
N HIS A 136 2.74 14.44 -1.68
CA HIS A 136 3.15 14.54 -0.28
C HIS A 136 4.64 14.28 -0.05
N ALA A 137 5.32 13.80 -1.08
CA ALA A 137 6.69 13.31 -0.95
C ALA A 137 7.71 14.45 -0.82
N ASP A 138 8.65 14.29 0.12
CA ASP A 138 9.87 15.09 0.23
C ASP A 138 10.98 14.49 -0.66
N TRP A 139 10.96 13.17 -0.83
CA TRP A 139 11.93 12.40 -1.59
C TRP A 139 11.23 11.39 -2.48
N ILE A 140 11.89 11.04 -3.56
CA ILE A 140 11.44 10.02 -4.51
C ILE A 140 12.47 8.90 -4.55
N ILE A 141 11.99 7.64 -4.57
CA ILE A 141 12.82 6.51 -4.99
C ILE A 141 12.53 6.16 -6.43
N GLY A 142 13.59 6.02 -7.23
CA GLY A 142 13.48 5.63 -8.62
C GLY A 142 14.45 4.50 -8.95
N GLY A 143 13.91 3.30 -9.27
CA GLY A 143 14.70 2.20 -9.80
C GLY A 143 15.20 2.53 -11.21
N THR A 144 16.46 2.16 -11.50
CA THR A 144 17.08 2.38 -12.82
C THR A 144 17.95 1.20 -13.19
N ALA A 145 18.16 0.99 -14.49
CA ALA A 145 19.32 0.25 -14.98
C ALA A 145 20.55 1.18 -14.97
N VAL A 146 21.73 0.63 -14.67
CA VAL A 146 23.00 1.39 -14.64
C VAL A 146 23.69 1.29 -15.98
N TYR A 147 24.26 2.43 -16.43
CA TYR A 147 24.97 2.56 -17.69
C TYR A 147 26.37 3.19 -17.50
N ASP A 148 27.32 2.74 -18.28
CA ASP A 148 28.62 3.37 -18.52
C ASP A 148 28.59 3.99 -19.92
N GLY A 149 28.32 5.31 -20.00
CA GLY A 149 27.95 5.97 -21.26
C GLY A 149 26.65 5.37 -21.83
N ASP A 150 26.71 4.84 -23.04
CA ASP A 150 25.55 4.19 -23.71
C ASP A 150 25.47 2.68 -23.50
N GLN A 151 26.42 2.10 -22.78
CA GLN A 151 26.47 0.64 -22.56
C GLN A 151 25.81 0.28 -21.21
N PRO A 152 24.84 -0.64 -21.19
CA PRO A 152 24.29 -1.14 -19.94
C PRO A 152 25.36 -1.89 -19.15
N ARG A 153 25.46 -1.57 -17.85
CA ARG A 153 26.31 -2.35 -16.94
C ARG A 153 25.59 -3.66 -16.58
N VAL A 154 26.30 -4.78 -16.71
CA VAL A 154 25.75 -6.10 -16.42
C VAL A 154 26.64 -6.86 -15.45
N HIS A 155 26.04 -7.77 -14.70
CA HIS A 155 26.73 -8.76 -13.87
C HIS A 155 27.40 -9.84 -14.73
N ALA A 156 28.20 -10.71 -14.11
CA ALA A 156 28.90 -11.78 -14.79
C ALA A 156 27.94 -12.80 -15.48
N ASP A 157 26.71 -12.91 -15.00
CA ASP A 157 25.66 -13.75 -15.58
C ASP A 157 24.85 -13.05 -16.69
N GLY A 158 25.19 -11.80 -17.03
CA GLY A 158 24.53 -11.00 -18.05
C GLY A 158 23.29 -10.24 -17.58
N THR A 159 22.90 -10.36 -16.32
CA THR A 159 21.76 -9.60 -15.78
C THR A 159 22.13 -8.11 -15.62
N PRO A 160 21.21 -7.17 -15.90
CA PRO A 160 21.48 -5.75 -15.72
C PRO A 160 21.73 -5.37 -14.26
N VAL A 161 22.77 -4.57 -14.01
CA VAL A 161 22.99 -3.93 -12.71
C VAL A 161 21.88 -2.91 -12.50
N ARG A 162 21.17 -3.01 -11.39
CA ARG A 162 20.11 -2.10 -11.00
C ARG A 162 20.55 -1.16 -9.88
N ARG A 163 19.97 0.04 -9.84
CA ARG A 163 20.22 1.00 -8.79
C ARG A 163 18.91 1.64 -8.36
N LEU A 164 18.66 1.69 -7.07
CA LEU A 164 17.60 2.49 -6.45
C LEU A 164 18.19 3.85 -6.11
N ASN A 165 17.62 4.92 -6.67
CA ASN A 165 18.09 6.29 -6.46
C ASN A 165 17.14 7.03 -5.54
N PHE A 166 17.69 7.82 -4.59
CA PHE A 166 16.94 8.72 -3.74
C PHE A 166 17.11 10.14 -4.27
N ILE A 167 16.02 10.72 -4.77
CA ILE A 167 16.00 11.99 -5.50
C ILE A 167 15.14 12.98 -4.70
N PRO A 168 15.58 14.21 -4.42
CA PRO A 168 14.73 15.24 -3.83
C PRO A 168 13.49 15.48 -4.69
N ALA A 169 12.30 15.56 -4.09
CA ALA A 169 11.06 15.78 -4.84
C ALA A 169 11.09 17.09 -5.66
N SER A 170 11.87 18.10 -5.22
CA SER A 170 12.05 19.35 -5.96
C SER A 170 12.75 19.20 -7.33
N ALA A 171 13.42 18.06 -7.58
CA ALA A 171 14.06 17.74 -8.86
C ALA A 171 13.21 16.86 -9.76
N VAL A 172 11.95 16.57 -9.37
CA VAL A 172 11.06 15.61 -10.03
C VAL A 172 9.83 16.33 -10.55
N THR A 173 9.42 16.00 -11.76
CA THR A 173 8.14 16.45 -12.34
C THR A 173 7.06 15.44 -12.03
N VAL A 174 5.99 15.88 -11.37
CA VAL A 174 4.78 15.10 -11.16
C VAL A 174 3.86 15.30 -12.36
N LEU A 175 3.48 14.20 -13.02
CA LEU A 175 2.58 14.23 -14.17
C LEU A 175 1.18 13.86 -13.68
N ASP A 176 0.19 14.69 -13.99
CA ASP A 176 -1.22 14.45 -13.60
C ASP A 176 -1.82 13.28 -14.41
N THR A 177 -1.64 12.07 -13.91
CA THR A 177 -2.05 10.83 -14.58
C THR A 177 -3.00 9.95 -13.74
N TRP A 178 -3.22 10.29 -12.45
CA TRP A 178 -4.01 9.45 -11.55
C TRP A 178 -5.51 9.74 -11.66
N HIS A 179 -6.13 9.36 -12.79
CA HIS A 179 -7.56 9.49 -13.06
C HIS A 179 -8.25 8.12 -12.96
N VAL A 180 -8.68 7.74 -11.75
CA VAL A 180 -9.10 6.37 -11.40
C VAL A 180 -10.47 6.32 -10.73
N GLY A 181 -11.06 5.11 -10.68
CA GLY A 181 -12.35 4.87 -10.06
C GLY A 181 -12.32 4.86 -8.53
N GLY A 182 -11.23 4.37 -7.91
CA GLY A 182 -11.07 4.26 -6.46
C GLY A 182 -9.66 4.62 -6.01
N LEU A 183 -9.40 4.67 -4.70
CA LEU A 183 -8.12 5.10 -4.10
C LEU A 183 -7.62 6.44 -4.67
N LYS A 184 -8.52 7.34 -4.99
CA LYS A 184 -8.18 8.64 -5.62
C LYS A 184 -7.22 9.45 -4.78
N GLY A 185 -7.40 9.42 -3.45
CA GLY A 185 -6.58 10.15 -2.49
C GLY A 185 -5.13 9.69 -2.37
N THR A 186 -4.76 8.58 -3.01
CA THR A 186 -3.36 8.13 -3.05
C THR A 186 -2.50 8.99 -3.97
N ASN A 187 -3.11 9.79 -4.84
CA ASN A 187 -2.44 10.53 -5.93
C ASN A 187 -1.23 9.79 -6.51
N SER A 188 -1.49 8.59 -7.00
CA SER A 188 -0.45 7.71 -7.55
C SER A 188 -0.05 8.15 -8.96
N ASN A 189 0.34 9.41 -9.09
CA ASN A 189 0.75 10.01 -10.34
C ASN A 189 2.07 9.42 -10.85
N ASP A 190 2.32 9.61 -12.14
CA ASP A 190 3.62 9.32 -12.72
C ASP A 190 4.64 10.39 -12.32
N LEU A 191 5.88 9.95 -12.16
CA LEU A 191 7.01 10.82 -11.82
C LEU A 191 8.04 10.77 -12.93
N GLU A 192 8.59 11.93 -13.31
CA GLU A 192 9.59 12.03 -14.36
C GLU A 192 10.80 12.87 -13.92
N VAL A 193 11.98 12.41 -14.31
CA VAL A 193 13.22 13.16 -14.19
C VAL A 193 13.98 13.14 -15.52
N SER A 194 14.69 14.24 -15.83
CA SER A 194 15.53 14.37 -17.02
C SER A 194 16.89 14.86 -16.62
N ASP A 195 17.91 14.03 -16.79
CA ASP A 195 19.31 14.34 -16.56
C ASP A 195 19.63 14.90 -15.15
N VAL A 196 18.96 14.38 -14.11
CA VAL A 196 19.18 14.79 -12.72
C VAL A 196 20.43 14.13 -12.16
N PHE A 197 21.34 14.92 -11.59
CA PHE A 197 22.51 14.38 -10.88
C PHE A 197 22.12 13.83 -9.51
N VAL A 198 22.47 12.57 -9.27
CA VAL A 198 22.28 11.88 -7.98
C VAL A 198 23.66 11.42 -7.49
N PRO A 199 24.13 11.92 -6.33
CA PRO A 199 25.40 11.48 -5.76
C PRO A 199 25.43 9.97 -5.52
N GLU A 200 26.63 9.37 -5.58
CA GLU A 200 26.82 7.93 -5.32
C GLU A 200 26.19 7.48 -4.01
N SER A 201 26.34 8.27 -2.94
CA SER A 201 25.82 7.97 -1.61
C SER A 201 24.29 8.00 -1.49
N PHE A 202 23.57 8.57 -2.48
CA PHE A 202 22.10 8.61 -2.50
C PHE A 202 21.50 7.47 -3.32
N GLY A 203 22.06 6.29 -3.25
CA GLY A 203 21.49 5.11 -3.88
C GLY A 203 22.06 3.80 -3.37
N ALA A 204 21.35 2.72 -3.67
CA ALA A 204 21.73 1.36 -3.35
C ALA A 204 21.58 0.47 -4.60
N TYR A 205 22.47 -0.52 -4.73
CA TYR A 205 22.49 -1.40 -5.88
C TYR A 205 21.67 -2.68 -5.62
N ASP A 206 21.10 -3.20 -6.70
CA ASP A 206 20.44 -4.50 -6.76
C ASP A 206 19.42 -4.74 -5.63
N VAL A 207 18.71 -3.65 -5.26
CA VAL A 207 17.65 -3.69 -4.27
C VAL A 207 16.44 -4.40 -4.89
N GLU A 208 16.07 -5.54 -4.30
CA GLU A 208 14.83 -6.20 -4.68
C GLU A 208 13.61 -5.43 -4.12
N PRO A 209 12.52 -5.32 -4.90
CA PRO A 209 11.28 -4.79 -4.39
C PRO A 209 10.82 -5.57 -3.15
N PRO A 210 10.22 -4.92 -2.15
CA PRO A 210 9.65 -5.62 -1.01
C PRO A 210 8.40 -6.41 -1.43
N ASP A 211 8.56 -7.70 -1.72
CA ASP A 211 7.45 -8.58 -2.12
C ASP A 211 6.54 -8.94 -0.95
N LEU A 212 7.05 -8.86 0.27
CA LEU A 212 6.36 -9.21 1.50
C LEU A 212 6.07 -7.93 2.29
N GLY A 213 4.89 -7.40 2.14
CA GLY A 213 4.50 -6.13 2.75
C GLY A 213 3.07 -6.13 3.29
N LEU A 214 2.66 -4.98 3.80
CA LEU A 214 1.35 -4.79 4.44
C LEU A 214 0.22 -4.47 3.46
N HIS A 215 0.45 -4.59 2.14
CA HIS A 215 -0.55 -4.32 1.10
C HIS A 215 -1.86 -5.12 1.27
N LEU A 216 -1.77 -6.36 1.78
CA LEU A 216 -2.94 -7.21 2.04
C LEU A 216 -3.84 -6.68 3.19
N MET A 217 -3.32 -5.81 4.05
CA MET A 217 -4.11 -5.24 5.16
C MET A 217 -5.05 -4.13 4.70
N VAL A 218 -4.76 -3.48 3.56
CA VAL A 218 -5.58 -2.40 3.02
C VAL A 218 -6.96 -2.90 2.55
N PRO A 219 -7.07 -3.91 1.66
CA PRO A 219 -8.37 -4.44 1.26
C PRO A 219 -9.15 -5.05 2.45
N LEU A 220 -8.48 -5.65 3.44
CA LEU A 220 -9.15 -6.13 4.66
C LEU A 220 -9.76 -4.99 5.47
N GLY A 221 -9.07 -3.86 5.60
CA GLY A 221 -9.59 -2.66 6.26
C GLY A 221 -10.79 -2.06 5.51
N ILE A 222 -10.71 -1.96 4.18
CA ILE A 222 -11.81 -1.49 3.32
C ILE A 222 -13.04 -2.42 3.45
N ALA A 223 -12.84 -3.75 3.42
CA ALA A 223 -13.93 -4.71 3.57
C ALA A 223 -14.58 -4.62 4.96
N ARG A 224 -13.80 -4.37 6.01
CA ARG A 224 -14.32 -4.10 7.35
C ARG A 224 -15.15 -2.81 7.39
N ALA A 225 -14.71 -1.75 6.72
CA ALA A 225 -15.48 -0.52 6.58
C ALA A 225 -16.83 -0.75 5.87
N ALA A 226 -16.82 -1.52 4.78
CA ALA A 226 -18.04 -1.88 4.06
C ALA A 226 -19.02 -2.66 4.95
N MET A 227 -18.52 -3.60 5.77
CA MET A 227 -19.34 -4.35 6.74
C MET A 227 -19.97 -3.39 7.76
N ASP A 228 -19.20 -2.47 8.33
CA ASP A 228 -19.69 -1.51 9.31
C ASP A 228 -20.78 -0.59 8.72
N GLU A 229 -20.58 -0.13 7.48
CA GLU A 229 -21.56 0.75 6.80
C GLU A 229 -22.84 -0.02 6.42
N PHE A 230 -22.69 -1.27 5.94
CA PHE A 230 -23.87 -2.08 5.61
C PHE A 230 -24.70 -2.41 6.87
N VAL A 231 -24.07 -2.70 8.00
CA VAL A 231 -24.78 -2.96 9.26
C VAL A 231 -25.62 -1.74 9.67
N LYS A 232 -25.06 -0.51 9.55
CA LYS A 232 -25.81 0.73 9.82
C LYS A 232 -26.98 0.91 8.84
N LEU A 233 -26.73 0.69 7.55
CA LEU A 233 -27.75 0.75 6.51
C LEU A 233 -28.88 -0.23 6.76
N ALA A 234 -28.55 -1.50 7.09
CA ALA A 234 -29.49 -2.57 7.30
C ALA A 234 -30.43 -2.33 8.50
N ALA A 235 -29.99 -1.54 9.46
CA ALA A 235 -30.80 -1.15 10.61
C ALA A 235 -31.92 -0.13 10.32
N VAL A 236 -31.78 0.63 9.20
CA VAL A 236 -32.69 1.76 8.88
C VAL A 236 -33.33 1.65 7.49
N ARG A 237 -32.89 0.73 6.65
CA ARG A 237 -33.41 0.51 5.30
C ARG A 237 -33.71 -0.94 5.01
N GLY A 238 -34.59 -1.19 4.05
CA GLY A 238 -34.93 -2.48 3.51
C GLY A 238 -35.25 -2.39 2.02
N PRO A 239 -35.46 -3.54 1.34
CA PRO A 239 -35.81 -3.59 -0.06
C PRO A 239 -37.15 -2.88 -0.30
N SER A 240 -37.21 -2.03 -1.31
CA SER A 240 -38.41 -1.20 -1.62
C SER A 240 -39.66 -2.01 -1.93
N LYS A 241 -39.53 -3.28 -2.31
CA LYS A 241 -40.65 -4.17 -2.68
C LYS A 241 -41.20 -5.01 -1.50
N LEU A 242 -40.59 -4.99 -0.32
CA LEU A 242 -40.96 -5.85 0.80
C LEU A 242 -41.69 -5.11 1.96
N GLY A 243 -42.56 -4.15 1.60
CA GLY A 243 -43.58 -3.63 2.53
C GLY A 243 -43.06 -3.06 3.85
N GLY A 244 -41.85 -2.49 3.86
CA GLY A 244 -41.27 -1.87 5.05
C GLY A 244 -40.38 -2.77 5.92
N ALA A 245 -40.16 -4.03 5.54
CA ALA A 245 -39.18 -4.88 6.22
C ALA A 245 -37.78 -4.32 6.09
N LEU A 246 -37.02 -4.28 7.19
CA LEU A 246 -35.64 -3.82 7.17
C LEU A 246 -34.69 -4.96 6.70
N HIS A 247 -33.56 -4.57 6.10
CA HIS A 247 -32.56 -5.58 5.68
C HIS A 247 -32.13 -6.49 6.84
N ARG A 248 -31.95 -5.93 8.04
CA ARG A 248 -31.55 -6.68 9.26
C ARG A 248 -32.53 -7.79 9.65
N ASP A 249 -33.80 -7.69 9.23
CA ASP A 249 -34.86 -8.63 9.61
C ASP A 249 -35.04 -9.77 8.58
N LEU A 250 -34.33 -9.71 7.45
CA LEU A 250 -34.42 -10.68 6.38
C LEU A 250 -33.44 -11.82 6.58
N PRO A 251 -33.90 -13.09 6.66
CA PRO A 251 -33.03 -14.26 6.90
C PRO A 251 -31.91 -14.43 5.86
N GLU A 252 -32.16 -14.12 4.59
CA GLU A 252 -31.15 -14.16 3.52
C GLU A 252 -30.04 -13.12 3.75
N VAL A 253 -30.36 -11.92 4.19
CA VAL A 253 -29.38 -10.87 4.53
C VAL A 253 -28.58 -11.29 5.76
N GLN A 254 -29.25 -11.81 6.80
CA GLN A 254 -28.58 -12.31 8.01
C GLN A 254 -27.56 -13.39 7.69
N ARG A 255 -27.93 -14.38 6.84
CA ARG A 255 -27.01 -15.44 6.40
C ARG A 255 -25.83 -14.87 5.59
N ALA A 256 -26.07 -13.96 4.67
CA ALA A 256 -25.03 -13.36 3.85
C ALA A 256 -24.03 -12.54 4.69
N VAL A 257 -24.51 -11.72 5.61
CA VAL A 257 -23.67 -10.94 6.53
C VAL A 257 -22.85 -11.86 7.46
N ALA A 258 -23.46 -12.92 7.99
CA ALA A 258 -22.75 -13.87 8.83
C ALA A 258 -21.65 -14.63 8.06
N ALA A 259 -21.91 -15.02 6.80
CA ALA A 259 -20.93 -15.65 5.94
C ALA A 259 -19.79 -14.70 5.59
N ALA A 260 -20.10 -13.44 5.24
CA ALA A 260 -19.12 -12.40 4.97
C ALA A 260 -18.21 -12.13 6.18
N GLU A 261 -18.79 -12.04 7.40
CA GLU A 261 -18.04 -11.88 8.64
C GLU A 261 -17.09 -13.07 8.89
N ALA A 262 -17.57 -14.30 8.71
CA ALA A 262 -16.76 -15.50 8.89
C ALA A 262 -15.58 -15.54 7.90
N SER A 263 -15.84 -15.24 6.62
CA SER A 263 -14.81 -15.20 5.57
C SER A 263 -13.76 -14.11 5.86
N LEU A 264 -14.19 -12.91 6.23
CA LEU A 264 -13.29 -11.80 6.53
C LEU A 264 -12.39 -12.09 7.75
N ARG A 265 -12.95 -12.71 8.79
CA ARG A 265 -12.15 -13.16 9.96
C ARG A 265 -11.14 -14.24 9.60
N ALA A 266 -11.53 -15.22 8.78
CA ALA A 266 -10.64 -16.28 8.33
C ALA A 266 -9.49 -15.70 7.49
N ALA A 267 -9.79 -14.83 6.52
CA ALA A 267 -8.79 -14.17 5.67
C ALA A 267 -7.83 -13.31 6.49
N ARG A 268 -8.34 -12.54 7.45
CA ARG A 268 -7.53 -11.76 8.38
C ARG A 268 -6.60 -12.63 9.22
N GLY A 269 -7.11 -13.73 9.77
CA GLY A 269 -6.32 -14.69 10.54
C GLY A 269 -5.18 -15.29 9.72
N TYR A 270 -5.47 -15.69 8.49
CA TYR A 270 -4.48 -16.23 7.56
C TYR A 270 -3.41 -15.17 7.19
N ALA A 271 -3.84 -13.95 6.89
CA ALA A 271 -2.93 -12.84 6.63
C ALA A 271 -1.97 -12.59 7.79
N LEU A 272 -2.47 -12.50 9.02
CA LEU A 272 -1.66 -12.28 10.22
C LEU A 272 -0.70 -13.45 10.50
N SER A 273 -1.10 -14.69 10.23
CA SER A 273 -0.21 -15.85 10.35
C SER A 273 0.98 -15.73 9.38
N GLY A 274 0.71 -15.37 8.11
CA GLY A 274 1.77 -15.17 7.12
C GLY A 274 2.75 -14.05 7.50
N LEU A 275 2.24 -12.93 8.01
CA LEU A 275 3.07 -11.81 8.49
C LEU A 275 3.93 -12.23 9.71
N ALA A 276 3.38 -13.04 10.62
CA ALA A 276 4.10 -13.52 11.80
C ALA A 276 5.28 -14.44 11.42
N GLU A 277 5.12 -15.26 10.41
CA GLU A 277 6.21 -16.12 9.91
C GLU A 277 7.35 -15.30 9.29
N VAL A 278 7.02 -14.22 8.56
CA VAL A 278 8.00 -13.29 8.00
C VAL A 278 8.77 -12.56 9.12
N ASP A 279 8.06 -11.97 10.08
CA ASP A 279 8.67 -11.26 11.21
C ASP A 279 9.56 -12.17 12.06
N ALA A 280 9.14 -13.40 12.35
CA ALA A 280 9.92 -14.35 13.13
C ALA A 280 11.27 -14.66 12.48
N ARG A 281 11.35 -14.69 11.16
CA ARG A 281 12.62 -14.89 10.46
C ARG A 281 13.50 -13.66 10.45
N ALA A 282 12.90 -12.50 10.21
CA ALA A 282 13.62 -11.22 10.26
C ALA A 282 14.30 -11.01 11.62
N LEU A 283 13.62 -11.35 12.72
CA LEU A 283 14.16 -11.31 14.07
C LEU A 283 15.42 -12.20 14.27
N HIS A 284 15.50 -13.31 13.51
CA HIS A 284 16.64 -14.21 13.53
C HIS A 284 17.70 -13.93 12.46
N GLY A 285 17.58 -12.81 11.73
CA GLY A 285 18.49 -12.45 10.62
C GLY A 285 18.47 -13.45 9.46
N ARG A 286 17.38 -14.21 9.29
CA ARG A 286 17.24 -15.23 8.25
C ARG A 286 16.40 -14.68 7.09
N PRO A 287 16.85 -14.85 5.85
CA PRO A 287 16.05 -14.48 4.69
C PRO A 287 14.77 -15.33 4.62
N THR A 288 13.73 -14.80 4.06
CA THR A 288 12.48 -15.55 3.79
C THR A 288 12.78 -16.66 2.78
N SER A 289 12.37 -17.91 3.07
CA SER A 289 12.51 -19.00 2.12
C SER A 289 11.48 -18.90 1.00
N HIS A 290 11.73 -19.55 -0.15
CA HIS A 290 10.74 -19.62 -1.24
C HIS A 290 9.40 -20.23 -0.79
N GLU A 291 9.43 -21.19 0.13
CA GLU A 291 8.23 -21.80 0.69
C GLU A 291 7.37 -20.79 1.47
N GLN A 292 8.01 -20.01 2.32
CA GLN A 292 7.34 -18.99 3.10
C GLN A 292 6.88 -17.82 2.24
N HIS A 293 7.68 -17.43 1.25
CA HIS A 293 7.26 -16.45 0.25
C HIS A 293 5.97 -16.92 -0.43
N ASN A 294 5.95 -18.16 -0.93
CA ASN A 294 4.75 -18.73 -1.56
C ASN A 294 3.56 -18.80 -0.60
N ALA A 295 3.78 -19.21 0.66
CA ALA A 295 2.73 -19.26 1.67
C ALA A 295 2.16 -17.86 1.96
N PHE A 296 3.02 -16.84 2.05
CA PHE A 296 2.60 -15.46 2.21
C PHE A 296 1.78 -14.97 1.01
N MET A 297 2.21 -15.27 -0.22
CA MET A 297 1.49 -14.86 -1.43
C MET A 297 0.11 -15.51 -1.53
N LEU A 298 -0.04 -16.76 -1.06
CA LEU A 298 -1.35 -17.41 -0.93
C LEU A 298 -2.26 -16.64 0.06
N ALA A 299 -1.71 -16.25 1.20
CA ALA A 299 -2.46 -15.49 2.21
C ALA A 299 -2.84 -14.09 1.70
N ALA A 300 -1.93 -13.42 0.99
CA ALA A 300 -2.16 -12.09 0.42
C ALA A 300 -3.26 -12.12 -0.65
N TRP A 301 -3.18 -13.07 -1.58
CA TRP A 301 -4.23 -13.26 -2.59
C TRP A 301 -5.58 -13.61 -1.95
N PHE A 302 -5.60 -14.52 -0.98
CA PHE A 302 -6.84 -14.93 -0.31
C PHE A 302 -7.48 -13.76 0.45
N ALA A 303 -6.68 -12.92 1.12
CA ALA A 303 -7.15 -11.71 1.78
C ALA A 303 -7.76 -10.72 0.78
N ALA A 304 -7.10 -10.52 -0.37
CA ALA A 304 -7.56 -9.64 -1.44
C ALA A 304 -8.87 -10.12 -2.03
N GLN A 305 -8.94 -11.39 -2.46
CA GLN A 305 -10.14 -11.98 -3.07
C GLN A 305 -11.33 -11.98 -2.09
N THR A 306 -11.10 -12.40 -0.84
CA THR A 306 -12.15 -12.39 0.18
C THR A 306 -12.67 -10.98 0.44
N SER A 307 -11.80 -9.97 0.43
CA SER A 307 -12.20 -8.57 0.62
C SER A 307 -13.11 -8.09 -0.49
N VAL A 308 -12.80 -8.42 -1.74
CA VAL A 308 -13.67 -8.12 -2.90
C VAL A 308 -15.02 -8.82 -2.75
N ASP A 309 -15.03 -10.14 -2.48
CA ASP A 309 -16.26 -10.92 -2.37
C ASP A 309 -17.19 -10.39 -1.28
N VAL A 310 -16.62 -9.98 -0.14
CA VAL A 310 -17.35 -9.36 0.97
C VAL A 310 -17.96 -8.02 0.55
N VAL A 311 -17.16 -7.13 -0.02
CA VAL A 311 -17.60 -5.80 -0.45
C VAL A 311 -18.68 -5.91 -1.54
N ASP A 312 -18.49 -6.75 -2.54
CA ASP A 312 -19.45 -7.01 -3.62
C ASP A 312 -20.78 -7.55 -3.08
N THR A 313 -20.72 -8.46 -2.13
CA THR A 313 -21.92 -9.02 -1.50
C THR A 313 -22.71 -7.92 -0.78
N LEU A 314 -22.04 -7.10 0.02
CA LEU A 314 -22.69 -6.03 0.79
C LEU A 314 -23.22 -4.92 -0.13
N HIS A 315 -22.46 -4.56 -1.17
CA HIS A 315 -22.87 -3.56 -2.15
C HIS A 315 -24.14 -4.02 -2.91
N ARG A 316 -24.20 -5.28 -3.34
CA ARG A 316 -25.40 -5.85 -3.99
C ARG A 316 -26.61 -5.87 -3.04
N LEU A 317 -26.41 -6.22 -1.78
CA LEU A 317 -27.48 -6.23 -0.78
C LEU A 317 -28.00 -4.81 -0.48
N ALA A 318 -27.15 -3.81 -0.53
CA ALA A 318 -27.55 -2.40 -0.34
C ALA A 318 -28.42 -1.87 -1.49
N GLY A 319 -28.36 -2.49 -2.67
CA GLY A 319 -29.12 -2.08 -3.85
C GLY A 319 -28.84 -0.62 -4.20
N THR A 320 -29.90 0.14 -4.50
CA THR A 320 -29.78 1.55 -4.90
C THR A 320 -29.19 2.47 -3.82
N ALA A 321 -29.18 2.04 -2.55
CA ALA A 321 -28.52 2.82 -1.50
C ALA A 321 -26.98 2.83 -1.63
N GLY A 322 -26.41 1.82 -2.29
CA GLY A 322 -24.98 1.69 -2.53
C GLY A 322 -24.42 2.49 -3.69
N ILE A 323 -25.27 3.02 -4.61
CA ILE A 323 -24.77 3.63 -5.86
C ILE A 323 -24.57 5.14 -5.83
N PHE A 324 -24.97 5.82 -4.74
CA PHE A 324 -24.80 7.27 -4.64
C PHE A 324 -23.38 7.65 -4.26
N THR A 325 -22.84 8.71 -4.88
CA THR A 325 -21.48 9.22 -4.58
C THR A 325 -21.29 9.65 -3.11
N SER A 326 -22.39 9.94 -2.41
CA SER A 326 -22.40 10.19 -0.97
C SER A 326 -22.33 8.92 -0.10
N SER A 327 -22.47 7.73 -0.73
CA SER A 327 -22.42 6.46 -0.01
C SER A 327 -20.96 6.03 0.24
N HIS A 328 -20.62 5.84 1.51
CA HIS A 328 -19.31 5.29 1.85
C HIS A 328 -19.17 3.83 1.37
N LEU A 329 -20.27 3.11 1.22
CA LEU A 329 -20.26 1.73 0.69
C LEU A 329 -19.88 1.71 -0.80
N LEU A 330 -20.30 2.71 -1.61
CA LEU A 330 -19.82 2.84 -2.98
C LEU A 330 -18.31 3.04 -3.01
N ARG A 331 -17.80 3.91 -2.13
CA ARG A 331 -16.35 4.14 -2.04
C ARG A 331 -15.59 2.88 -1.66
N CYS A 332 -16.07 2.11 -0.68
CA CYS A 332 -15.45 0.82 -0.35
C CYS A 332 -15.41 -0.12 -1.56
N PHE A 333 -16.48 -0.11 -2.39
CA PHE A 333 -16.54 -0.90 -3.61
C PHE A 333 -15.50 -0.44 -4.63
N GLU A 334 -15.40 0.86 -4.90
CA GLU A 334 -14.42 1.41 -5.84
C GLU A 334 -12.99 1.21 -5.35
N ASP A 335 -12.72 1.48 -4.07
CA ASP A 335 -11.39 1.41 -3.47
C ASP A 335 -10.84 -0.01 -3.42
N VAL A 336 -11.68 -1.01 -3.05
CA VAL A 336 -11.20 -2.39 -2.95
C VAL A 336 -10.75 -2.94 -4.30
N HIS A 337 -11.50 -2.63 -5.38
CA HIS A 337 -11.17 -3.09 -6.73
C HIS A 337 -9.88 -2.46 -7.26
N VAL A 338 -9.61 -1.21 -6.90
CA VAL A 338 -8.32 -0.56 -7.24
C VAL A 338 -7.18 -1.10 -6.37
N ALA A 339 -7.40 -1.31 -5.08
CA ALA A 339 -6.39 -1.85 -4.17
C ALA A 339 -5.88 -3.23 -4.62
N VAL A 340 -6.81 -4.13 -5.01
CA VAL A 340 -6.45 -5.50 -5.41
C VAL A 340 -5.87 -5.59 -6.83
N ALA A 341 -5.87 -4.49 -7.61
CA ALA A 341 -5.17 -4.43 -8.88
C ALA A 341 -3.64 -4.44 -8.74
N HIS A 342 -3.12 -4.21 -7.52
CA HIS A 342 -1.68 -4.26 -7.26
C HIS A 342 -1.09 -5.63 -7.57
N VAL A 343 0.08 -5.65 -8.23
CA VAL A 343 0.72 -6.87 -8.74
C VAL A 343 0.90 -7.96 -7.67
N SER A 344 1.24 -7.60 -6.44
CA SER A 344 1.42 -8.55 -5.33
C SER A 344 0.12 -9.22 -4.86
N LEU A 345 -1.05 -8.74 -5.29
CA LEU A 345 -2.35 -9.30 -4.94
C LEU A 345 -3.00 -10.07 -6.11
N GLN A 346 -2.30 -10.16 -7.26
CA GLN A 346 -2.83 -10.79 -8.46
C GLN A 346 -2.68 -12.31 -8.46
N PRO A 347 -3.58 -13.05 -9.16
CA PRO A 347 -3.55 -14.51 -9.22
C PRO A 347 -2.25 -15.12 -9.77
N ILE A 348 -1.48 -14.36 -10.57
CA ILE A 348 -0.18 -14.81 -11.10
C ILE A 348 0.77 -15.29 -9.99
N ASN A 349 0.66 -14.69 -8.79
CA ASN A 349 1.48 -15.03 -7.64
C ASN A 349 1.15 -16.41 -7.03
N LEU A 350 0.06 -17.04 -7.45
CA LEU A 350 -0.31 -18.40 -7.01
C LEU A 350 0.43 -19.48 -7.78
N GLU A 351 0.94 -19.18 -8.99
CA GLU A 351 1.57 -20.18 -9.87
C GLU A 351 2.75 -20.91 -9.23
N PRO A 352 3.70 -20.24 -8.55
CA PRO A 352 4.81 -20.93 -7.90
C PRO A 352 4.34 -21.90 -6.80
N ALA A 353 3.35 -21.49 -6.01
CA ALA A 353 2.78 -22.33 -4.97
C ALA A 353 2.02 -23.53 -5.57
N GLY A 354 1.19 -23.29 -6.61
CA GLY A 354 0.46 -24.33 -7.33
C GLY A 354 1.38 -25.36 -7.98
N ARG A 355 2.44 -24.90 -8.63
CA ARG A 355 3.44 -25.76 -9.25
C ARG A 355 4.09 -26.68 -8.22
N ARG A 356 4.46 -26.15 -7.06
CA ARG A 356 5.05 -26.94 -5.98
C ARG A 356 4.08 -28.01 -5.44
N LEU A 357 2.81 -27.65 -5.20
CA LEU A 357 1.79 -28.59 -4.72
C LEU A 357 1.53 -29.74 -5.70
N LEU A 358 1.70 -29.48 -7.01
CA LEU A 358 1.52 -30.49 -8.06
C LEU A 358 2.76 -31.35 -8.30
N SER A 359 3.95 -30.89 -7.91
CA SER A 359 5.21 -31.64 -8.13
C SER A 359 5.62 -32.55 -6.97
N GLY A 360 4.91 -32.55 -5.84
CA GLY A 360 5.10 -33.43 -4.68
C GLY A 360 6.19 -32.92 -3.76
#